data_6cedf52b142188bffddb9c616a97e82e
#
_entry.id   6cedf52b142188bffddb9c616a97e82e
#
_cell.length_a   1.000
_cell.length_b   1.000
_cell.length_c   1.000
_cell.angle_alpha   90.00
_cell.angle_beta   90.00
_cell.angle_gamma   90.00
#
_symmetry.space_group_name_H-M   'P 1'
#
loop_
_entity.id
_entity.type
_entity.pdbx_description
1 polymer ?
#
loop_
_entity_poly.entity_id
_entity_poly.type
_entity_poly.pdbx_seq_one_letter_code
_entity_poly.pdbx_strand_id
1 'polypeptide(L)'
;HKTYTPAEILDSLLSLMKSEVKCDIEIEFAADFRDDGDMSFSVLQIRPISIDGLRSDIDWSKADDSNAWLKSGCAIGPGEITGICDVVYLKRDAFDKMKTRQMASEITELNSEMRRQKRNYILIGYGRWGSSVPSLGVPVQWSDISEAKVIVECSLEDFRIDPSQGTHFFQNMTSANAGYINVNPYSRPDELCDTSVLDALPAFHETEFIRAVHLDTPLTVLVDGRNGRAIIQNFLQI
;
A
#
# COMPACT_ATOMS: atom_id res chain seq x y z
N HIS A 1 4.41 37.80 -24.42
CA HIS A 1 3.68 36.63 -23.90
C HIS A 1 4.53 35.98 -22.80
N LYS A 2 3.93 35.81 -21.63
CA LYS A 2 4.60 35.09 -20.53
C LYS A 2 4.30 33.61 -20.73
N THR A 3 5.32 32.83 -21.04
CA THR A 3 5.19 31.37 -21.19
C THR A 3 5.35 30.76 -19.78
N TYR A 4 4.34 30.03 -19.35
CA TYR A 4 4.38 29.32 -18.07
C TYR A 4 4.85 27.89 -18.28
N THR A 5 5.67 27.41 -17.38
CA THR A 5 6.05 25.99 -17.35
C THR A 5 4.91 25.13 -16.79
N PRO A 6 4.84 23.83 -17.11
CA PRO A 6 3.85 22.92 -16.51
C PRO A 6 3.87 22.93 -14.98
N ALA A 7 5.04 23.07 -14.38
CA ALA A 7 5.21 23.15 -12.93
C ALA A 7 4.58 24.43 -12.35
N GLU A 8 4.77 25.60 -12.99
CA GLU A 8 4.17 26.86 -12.55
C GLU A 8 2.64 26.83 -12.68
N ILE A 9 2.10 26.17 -13.72
CA ILE A 9 0.66 25.99 -13.89
C ILE A 9 0.09 25.13 -12.79
N LEU A 10 0.75 23.97 -12.50
CA LEU A 10 0.32 23.05 -11.44
C LEU A 10 0.38 23.69 -10.06
N ASP A 11 1.46 24.39 -9.73
CA ASP A 11 1.61 25.06 -8.44
C ASP A 11 0.51 26.12 -8.23
N SER A 12 0.24 26.90 -9.28
CA SER A 12 -0.81 27.92 -9.26
C SER A 12 -2.20 27.30 -9.09
N LEU A 13 -2.49 26.21 -9.81
CA LEU A 13 -3.76 25.47 -9.69
C LEU A 13 -3.94 24.84 -8.31
N LEU A 14 -2.92 24.14 -7.81
CA LEU A 14 -2.95 23.55 -6.48
C LEU A 14 -3.19 24.60 -5.40
N SER A 15 -2.46 25.73 -5.48
CA SER A 15 -2.60 26.81 -4.50
C SER A 15 -3.99 27.44 -4.55
N LEU A 16 -4.51 27.74 -5.74
CA LEU A 16 -5.86 28.31 -5.93
C LEU A 16 -6.93 27.37 -5.40
N MET A 17 -6.92 26.12 -5.87
CA MET A 17 -7.95 25.16 -5.52
C MET A 17 -7.91 24.78 -4.03
N LYS A 18 -6.71 24.65 -3.43
CA LYS A 18 -6.56 24.45 -1.99
C LYS A 18 -7.17 25.59 -1.18
N SER A 19 -7.01 26.82 -1.65
CA SER A 19 -7.61 28.00 -0.99
C SER A 19 -9.14 28.01 -1.05
N GLU A 20 -9.72 27.50 -2.14
CA GLU A 20 -11.18 27.45 -2.33
C GLU A 20 -11.82 26.27 -1.61
N VAL A 21 -11.24 25.08 -1.73
CA VAL A 21 -11.78 23.84 -1.14
C VAL A 21 -11.42 23.72 0.36
N LYS A 22 -10.43 24.50 0.83
CA LYS A 22 -9.92 24.54 2.23
C LYS A 22 -9.43 23.20 2.77
N CYS A 23 -8.98 22.34 1.88
CA CYS A 23 -8.31 21.08 2.20
C CYS A 23 -7.24 20.78 1.16
N ASP A 24 -6.38 19.80 1.43
CA ASP A 24 -5.45 19.31 0.43
C ASP A 24 -6.21 18.64 -0.71
N ILE A 25 -5.68 18.75 -1.92
CA ILE A 25 -6.33 18.26 -3.13
C ILE A 25 -5.37 17.47 -3.99
N GLU A 26 -5.93 16.53 -4.75
CA GLU A 26 -5.29 15.81 -5.85
C GLU A 26 -5.85 16.34 -7.17
N ILE A 27 -4.98 16.56 -8.15
CA ILE A 27 -5.35 16.98 -9.50
C ILE A 27 -4.89 15.93 -10.48
N GLU A 28 -5.81 15.39 -11.26
CA GLU A 28 -5.51 14.59 -12.45
C GLU A 28 -5.54 15.52 -13.67
N PHE A 29 -4.50 15.46 -14.50
CA PHE A 29 -4.39 16.33 -15.66
C PHE A 29 -3.77 15.59 -16.86
N ALA A 30 -4.02 16.13 -18.05
CA ALA A 30 -3.32 15.74 -19.28
C ALA A 30 -2.58 16.96 -19.83
N ALA A 31 -1.36 16.76 -20.32
CA ALA A 31 -0.59 17.76 -21.02
C ALA A 31 -0.12 17.19 -22.36
N ASP A 32 -0.37 17.97 -23.44
CA ASP A 32 0.07 17.65 -24.78
C ASP A 32 1.08 18.71 -25.23
N PHE A 33 2.28 18.27 -25.58
CA PHE A 33 3.39 19.11 -26.02
C PHE A 33 3.49 19.05 -27.54
N ARG A 34 3.34 20.19 -28.21
CA ARG A 34 3.41 20.30 -29.65
C ARG A 34 4.82 20.63 -30.13
N ASP A 35 5.13 20.27 -31.37
CA ASP A 35 6.44 20.50 -31.98
C ASP A 35 6.75 22.00 -32.16
N ASP A 36 5.74 22.89 -32.18
CA ASP A 36 5.88 24.34 -32.24
C ASP A 36 6.20 25.00 -30.89
N GLY A 37 6.33 24.22 -29.84
CA GLY A 37 6.59 24.67 -28.46
C GLY A 37 5.34 25.08 -27.68
N ASP A 38 4.17 24.99 -28.29
CA ASP A 38 2.89 25.18 -27.58
C ASP A 38 2.54 23.96 -26.74
N MET A 39 1.89 24.21 -25.61
CA MET A 39 1.42 23.17 -24.69
C MET A 39 -0.09 23.33 -24.46
N SER A 40 -0.80 22.25 -24.63
CA SER A 40 -2.19 22.11 -24.18
C SER A 40 -2.23 21.45 -22.82
N PHE A 41 -2.87 22.08 -21.83
CA PHE A 41 -3.00 21.56 -20.48
C PHE A 41 -4.49 21.45 -20.12
N SER A 42 -4.92 20.26 -19.74
CA SER A 42 -6.32 19.95 -19.40
C SER A 42 -6.41 19.33 -18.01
N VAL A 43 -7.17 19.96 -17.12
CA VAL A 43 -7.51 19.36 -15.83
C VAL A 43 -8.63 18.37 -16.07
N LEU A 44 -8.40 17.10 -15.73
CA LEU A 44 -9.36 16.00 -15.91
C LEU A 44 -10.22 15.82 -14.67
N GLN A 45 -9.59 15.92 -13.49
CA GLN A 45 -10.28 15.76 -12.22
C GLN A 45 -9.58 16.51 -11.09
N ILE A 46 -10.37 16.99 -10.13
CA ILE A 46 -9.90 17.56 -8.86
C ILE A 46 -10.66 16.83 -7.74
N ARG A 47 -9.93 16.35 -6.75
CA ARG A 47 -10.49 15.64 -5.60
C ARG A 47 -9.95 16.23 -4.30
N PRO A 48 -10.79 16.40 -3.28
CA PRO A 48 -10.32 16.64 -1.93
C PRO A 48 -9.55 15.43 -1.44
N ILE A 49 -8.39 15.65 -0.84
CA ILE A 49 -7.69 14.61 -0.07
C ILE A 49 -8.27 14.70 1.35
N SER A 50 -8.97 13.65 1.77
CA SER A 50 -9.41 13.53 3.16
C SER A 50 -8.20 13.27 4.05
N ILE A 51 -7.65 14.34 4.64
CA ILE A 51 -6.53 14.26 5.58
C ILE A 51 -6.99 13.74 6.96
N ASP A 52 -8.31 13.67 7.20
CA ASP A 52 -8.84 13.19 8.48
C ASP A 52 -8.39 11.75 8.83
N GLY A 53 -8.10 10.92 7.82
CA GLY A 53 -7.47 9.61 7.99
C GLY A 53 -5.94 9.63 8.13
N LEU A 54 -5.27 10.76 7.90
CA LEU A 54 -3.81 10.93 8.03
C LEU A 54 -3.42 11.62 9.35
N ARG A 55 -4.38 11.95 10.19
CA ARG A 55 -4.14 12.50 11.52
C ARG A 55 -3.92 11.38 12.52
N SER A 56 -2.68 10.97 12.66
CA SER A 56 -2.32 10.17 13.82
C SER A 56 -1.14 10.80 14.53
N ASP A 57 -1.41 11.22 15.74
CA ASP A 57 -0.36 11.45 16.72
C ASP A 57 0.13 10.06 17.19
N ILE A 58 0.91 9.40 16.32
CA ILE A 58 1.54 8.12 16.69
C ILE A 58 2.57 8.40 17.76
N ASP A 59 2.44 7.71 18.88
CA ASP A 59 3.46 7.69 19.90
C ASP A 59 4.63 6.78 19.49
N TRP A 60 5.55 7.34 18.74
CA TRP A 60 6.74 6.64 18.26
C TRP A 60 7.70 6.18 19.37
N SER A 61 7.51 6.66 20.63
CA SER A 61 8.31 6.17 21.75
C SER A 61 8.04 4.71 22.10
N LYS A 62 6.90 4.19 21.66
CA LYS A 62 6.50 2.77 21.79
C LYS A 62 7.03 1.89 20.68
N ALA A 63 7.59 2.49 19.63
CA ALA A 63 8.11 1.74 18.48
C ALA A 63 9.56 1.33 18.77
N ASP A 64 9.84 0.04 18.62
CA ASP A 64 11.18 -0.53 18.70
C ASP A 64 11.62 -1.04 17.33
N ASP A 65 12.42 -0.23 16.65
CA ASP A 65 12.92 -0.57 15.30
C ASP A 65 13.79 -1.84 15.30
N SER A 66 14.43 -2.17 16.43
CA SER A 66 15.27 -3.35 16.55
C SER A 66 14.45 -4.64 16.66
N ASN A 67 13.19 -4.53 17.07
CA ASN A 67 12.25 -5.65 17.20
C ASN A 67 11.19 -5.66 16.08
N ALA A 68 11.45 -4.97 14.97
CA ALA A 68 10.53 -4.94 13.85
C ALA A 68 10.79 -6.08 12.87
N TRP A 69 9.76 -6.79 12.45
CA TRP A 69 9.84 -7.70 11.31
C TRP A 69 9.38 -7.07 9.99
N LEU A 70 8.70 -5.92 10.09
CA LEU A 70 8.40 -5.08 8.95
C LEU A 70 8.64 -3.62 9.31
N LYS A 71 9.41 -2.92 8.48
CA LYS A 71 9.58 -1.47 8.55
C LYS A 71 9.78 -0.86 7.18
N SER A 72 9.25 0.33 7.00
CA SER A 72 9.30 1.05 5.73
C SER A 72 9.38 2.56 5.94
N GLY A 73 10.05 3.23 5.01
CA GLY A 73 10.04 4.68 4.80
C GLY A 73 9.10 5.14 3.69
N CYS A 74 8.21 4.24 3.18
CA CYS A 74 7.25 4.55 2.13
C CYS A 74 5.87 3.96 2.48
N ALA A 75 5.08 4.72 3.24
CA ALA A 75 3.79 4.27 3.74
C ALA A 75 2.76 5.39 3.76
N ILE A 76 1.49 5.01 3.63
CA ILE A 76 0.33 5.91 3.78
C ILE A 76 -0.73 5.17 4.60
N GLY A 77 -1.29 5.85 5.60
CA GLY A 77 -2.32 5.21 6.42
C GLY A 77 -2.82 6.09 7.56
N PRO A 78 -3.81 5.57 8.30
CA PRO A 78 -4.57 6.35 9.27
C PRO A 78 -3.89 6.48 10.63
N GLY A 79 -2.69 5.93 10.80
CA GLY A 79 -2.00 5.98 12.08
C GLY A 79 -1.80 4.62 12.73
N GLU A 80 -2.28 4.46 13.94
CA GLU A 80 -2.23 3.20 14.65
C GLU A 80 -3.40 2.29 14.24
N ILE A 81 -3.09 1.13 13.66
CA ILE A 81 -4.07 0.10 13.29
C ILE A 81 -3.87 -1.08 14.23
N THR A 82 -4.90 -1.42 15.00
CA THR A 82 -4.86 -2.46 16.03
C THR A 82 -5.90 -3.54 15.79
N GLY A 83 -5.81 -4.64 16.54
CA GLY A 83 -6.82 -5.69 16.54
C GLY A 83 -6.75 -6.65 15.36
N ILE A 84 -5.66 -6.65 14.58
CA ILE A 84 -5.46 -7.58 13.48
C ILE A 84 -4.69 -8.80 13.99
N CYS A 85 -5.31 -9.98 13.90
CA CYS A 85 -4.69 -11.25 14.29
C CYS A 85 -4.26 -12.08 13.08
N ASP A 86 -4.68 -11.72 11.88
CA ASP A 86 -4.47 -12.54 10.69
C ASP A 86 -3.49 -11.88 9.73
N VAL A 87 -2.54 -12.68 9.24
CA VAL A 87 -1.62 -12.27 8.19
C VAL A 87 -1.71 -13.24 7.02
N VAL A 88 -1.96 -12.69 5.85
CA VAL A 88 -2.01 -13.40 4.57
C VAL A 88 -0.84 -12.94 3.72
N TYR A 89 -0.03 -13.85 3.24
CA TYR A 89 1.13 -13.48 2.46
C TYR A 89 1.40 -14.44 1.31
N LEU A 90 1.97 -13.88 0.24
CA LEU A 90 2.52 -14.69 -0.85
C LEU A 90 3.80 -15.38 -0.36
N LYS A 91 3.91 -16.68 -0.61
CA LYS A 91 5.12 -17.45 -0.31
C LYS A 91 6.23 -17.00 -1.26
N ARG A 92 7.36 -16.55 -0.71
CA ARG A 92 8.47 -16.00 -1.49
C ARG A 92 8.99 -16.97 -2.54
N ASP A 93 9.21 -18.22 -2.13
CA ASP A 93 9.80 -19.26 -2.98
C ASP A 93 8.83 -19.77 -4.06
N ALA A 94 7.52 -19.52 -3.90
CA ALA A 94 6.50 -19.89 -4.86
C ALA A 94 6.12 -18.74 -5.80
N PHE A 95 6.60 -17.51 -5.54
CA PHE A 95 6.24 -16.35 -6.34
C PHE A 95 6.76 -16.47 -7.78
N ASP A 96 5.84 -16.45 -8.74
CA ASP A 96 6.12 -16.46 -10.18
C ASP A 96 5.28 -15.37 -10.85
N LYS A 97 5.94 -14.34 -11.42
CA LYS A 97 5.27 -13.25 -12.13
C LYS A 97 4.39 -13.70 -13.29
N MET A 98 4.58 -14.91 -13.81
CA MET A 98 3.73 -15.48 -14.87
C MET A 98 2.46 -16.11 -14.32
N LYS A 99 2.39 -16.39 -13.02
CA LYS A 99 1.26 -17.03 -12.34
C LYS A 99 0.42 -16.07 -11.48
N THR A 100 0.61 -14.77 -11.61
CA THR A 100 -0.05 -13.75 -10.76
C THR A 100 -1.58 -13.78 -10.84
N ARG A 101 -2.16 -14.24 -11.96
CA ARG A 101 -3.61 -14.44 -12.06
C ARG A 101 -4.12 -15.57 -11.18
N GLN A 102 -3.33 -16.64 -11.03
CA GLN A 102 -3.67 -17.74 -10.13
C GLN A 102 -3.57 -17.27 -8.67
N MET A 103 -2.53 -16.51 -8.34
CA MET A 103 -2.40 -15.87 -7.01
C MET A 103 -3.61 -14.97 -6.70
N ALA A 104 -4.08 -14.18 -7.67
CA ALA A 104 -5.26 -13.34 -7.52
C ALA A 104 -6.52 -14.18 -7.21
N SER A 105 -6.71 -15.32 -7.89
CA SER A 105 -7.84 -16.22 -7.63
C SER A 105 -7.81 -16.77 -6.20
N GLU A 106 -6.65 -17.29 -5.76
CA GLU A 106 -6.48 -17.84 -4.42
C GLU A 106 -6.75 -16.80 -3.32
N ILE A 107 -6.27 -15.56 -3.52
CA ILE A 107 -6.50 -14.46 -2.59
C ILE A 107 -7.98 -14.06 -2.55
N THR A 108 -8.66 -14.00 -3.71
CA THR A 108 -10.08 -13.69 -3.80
C THR A 108 -10.94 -14.69 -3.04
N GLU A 109 -10.62 -15.98 -3.16
CA GLU A 109 -11.30 -17.05 -2.43
C GLU A 109 -11.11 -16.89 -0.92
N LEU A 110 -9.86 -16.68 -0.48
CA LEU A 110 -9.57 -16.46 0.94
C LEU A 110 -10.24 -15.19 1.49
N ASN A 111 -10.20 -14.07 0.75
CA ASN A 111 -10.87 -12.83 1.16
C ASN A 111 -12.39 -13.04 1.34
N SER A 112 -13.01 -13.86 0.48
CA SER A 112 -14.42 -14.21 0.61
C SER A 112 -14.72 -15.01 1.88
N GLU A 113 -13.81 -15.88 2.28
CA GLU A 113 -13.89 -16.61 3.55
C GLU A 113 -13.71 -15.67 4.75
N MET A 114 -12.69 -14.79 4.71
CA MET A 114 -12.44 -13.79 5.76
C MET A 114 -13.64 -12.87 5.96
N ARG A 115 -14.30 -12.46 4.85
CA ARG A 115 -15.53 -11.66 4.88
C ARG A 115 -16.68 -12.38 5.58
N ARG A 116 -16.89 -13.67 5.27
CA ARG A 116 -17.94 -14.49 5.95
C ARG A 116 -17.69 -14.59 7.45
N GLN A 117 -16.43 -14.69 7.85
CA GLN A 117 -16.01 -14.78 9.24
C GLN A 117 -15.88 -13.42 9.92
N LYS A 118 -16.04 -12.30 9.20
CA LYS A 118 -15.83 -10.93 9.67
C LYS A 118 -14.44 -10.72 10.27
N ARG A 119 -13.43 -11.30 9.63
CA ARG A 119 -12.03 -11.21 10.04
C ARG A 119 -11.29 -10.27 9.08
N ASN A 120 -10.48 -9.40 9.65
CA ASN A 120 -9.58 -8.53 8.89
C ASN A 120 -8.16 -9.11 8.94
N TYR A 121 -7.34 -8.73 7.95
CA TYR A 121 -5.99 -9.26 7.85
C TYR A 121 -5.00 -8.21 7.32
N ILE A 122 -3.69 -8.50 7.49
CA ILE A 122 -2.61 -7.84 6.78
C ILE A 122 -2.32 -8.66 5.52
N LEU A 123 -2.30 -8.01 4.34
CA LEU A 123 -1.97 -8.64 3.07
C LEU A 123 -0.55 -8.26 2.66
N ILE A 124 0.32 -9.25 2.46
CA ILE A 124 1.71 -9.05 2.04
C ILE A 124 1.94 -9.75 0.71
N GLY A 125 2.53 -9.04 -0.26
CA GLY A 125 2.87 -9.63 -1.54
C GLY A 125 4.03 -8.97 -2.23
N TYR A 126 4.39 -9.52 -3.39
CA TYR A 126 5.50 -9.06 -4.20
C TYR A 126 4.97 -8.32 -5.43
N GLY A 127 5.50 -7.10 -5.65
CA GLY A 127 5.01 -6.20 -6.69
C GLY A 127 3.73 -5.48 -6.30
N ARG A 128 3.04 -4.92 -7.29
CA ARG A 128 1.84 -4.11 -7.09
C ARG A 128 0.60 -4.97 -6.92
N TRP A 129 -0.23 -4.60 -5.98
CA TRP A 129 -1.61 -5.06 -5.94
C TRP A 129 -2.47 -4.27 -6.93
N GLY A 130 -3.38 -4.95 -7.63
CA GLY A 130 -4.29 -4.31 -8.59
C GLY A 130 -3.68 -4.02 -9.96
N SER A 131 -2.49 -4.53 -10.27
CA SER A 131 -1.88 -4.36 -11.59
C SER A 131 -2.47 -5.34 -12.61
N SER A 132 -3.00 -4.82 -13.72
CA SER A 132 -3.42 -5.66 -14.85
C SER A 132 -2.23 -6.22 -15.66
N VAL A 133 -1.03 -5.68 -15.43
CA VAL A 133 0.22 -6.10 -16.10
C VAL A 133 0.93 -7.12 -15.23
N PRO A 134 1.06 -8.40 -15.65
CA PRO A 134 1.65 -9.47 -14.82
C PRO A 134 3.08 -9.19 -14.37
N SER A 135 3.86 -8.48 -15.20
CA SER A 135 5.24 -8.09 -14.87
C SER A 135 5.35 -6.99 -13.81
N LEU A 136 4.23 -6.46 -13.32
CA LEU A 136 4.20 -5.42 -12.28
C LEU A 136 3.56 -5.90 -10.98
N GLY A 137 2.80 -6.99 -10.98
CA GLY A 137 2.17 -7.48 -9.75
C GLY A 137 0.93 -8.35 -9.96
N VAL A 138 0.10 -8.43 -8.93
CA VAL A 138 -1.06 -9.32 -8.85
C VAL A 138 -2.33 -8.59 -9.26
N PRO A 139 -3.10 -9.10 -10.25
CA PRO A 139 -4.25 -8.40 -10.85
C PRO A 139 -5.55 -8.56 -10.04
N VAL A 140 -5.53 -8.17 -8.77
CA VAL A 140 -6.73 -8.12 -7.93
C VAL A 140 -7.48 -6.80 -8.11
N GLN A 141 -8.79 -6.81 -7.89
CA GLN A 141 -9.59 -5.62 -7.68
C GLN A 141 -9.71 -5.33 -6.17
N TRP A 142 -10.13 -4.14 -5.81
CA TRP A 142 -10.34 -3.81 -4.39
C TRP A 142 -11.33 -4.77 -3.70
N SER A 143 -12.39 -5.17 -4.39
CA SER A 143 -13.37 -6.15 -3.88
C SER A 143 -12.78 -7.49 -3.50
N ASP A 144 -11.66 -7.87 -4.14
CA ASP A 144 -11.01 -9.16 -3.97
C ASP A 144 -10.14 -9.23 -2.72
N ILE A 145 -9.85 -8.06 -2.11
CA ILE A 145 -9.02 -7.92 -0.91
C ILE A 145 -9.62 -6.94 0.12
N SER A 146 -10.92 -6.70 0.06
CA SER A 146 -11.63 -5.69 0.86
C SER A 146 -11.52 -5.87 2.38
N GLU A 147 -11.19 -7.07 2.86
CA GLU A 147 -11.00 -7.34 4.28
C GLU A 147 -9.55 -7.05 4.74
N ALA A 148 -8.63 -6.77 3.82
CA ALA A 148 -7.29 -6.33 4.16
C ALA A 148 -7.32 -4.91 4.76
N LYS A 149 -6.85 -4.77 5.99
CA LYS A 149 -6.71 -3.47 6.68
C LYS A 149 -5.34 -2.84 6.49
N VAL A 150 -4.36 -3.66 6.14
CA VAL A 150 -3.01 -3.22 5.78
C VAL A 150 -2.59 -3.98 4.53
N ILE A 151 -2.10 -3.26 3.55
CA ILE A 151 -1.64 -3.80 2.28
C ILE A 151 -0.16 -3.48 2.13
N VAL A 152 0.63 -4.53 1.94
CA VAL A 152 2.09 -4.44 1.84
C VAL A 152 2.53 -4.90 0.45
N GLU A 153 3.30 -4.05 -0.21
CA GLU A 153 3.99 -4.35 -1.46
C GLU A 153 5.49 -4.47 -1.20
N CYS A 154 6.04 -5.64 -1.40
CA CYS A 154 7.46 -5.89 -1.23
C CYS A 154 8.17 -6.03 -2.58
N SER A 155 9.39 -5.51 -2.66
CA SER A 155 10.31 -5.79 -3.78
C SER A 155 11.11 -7.06 -3.51
N LEU A 156 11.42 -7.79 -4.59
CA LEU A 156 12.45 -8.84 -4.60
C LEU A 156 13.69 -8.34 -5.34
N GLU A 157 14.81 -9.05 -5.22
CA GLU A 157 16.05 -8.65 -5.85
C GLU A 157 15.92 -8.51 -7.38
N ASP A 158 15.21 -9.43 -8.01
CA ASP A 158 14.94 -9.50 -9.45
C ASP A 158 13.55 -8.97 -9.84
N PHE A 159 12.78 -8.45 -8.88
CA PHE A 159 11.43 -7.93 -9.09
C PHE A 159 11.22 -6.62 -8.29
N ARG A 160 11.82 -5.54 -8.79
CA ARG A 160 11.79 -4.21 -8.18
C ARG A 160 10.74 -3.36 -8.85
N ILE A 161 9.70 -3.01 -8.12
CA ILE A 161 8.54 -2.29 -8.64
C ILE A 161 8.35 -0.99 -7.85
N ASP A 162 8.05 0.09 -8.57
CA ASP A 162 7.66 1.35 -7.94
C ASP A 162 6.32 1.20 -7.22
N PRO A 163 6.09 1.95 -6.13
CA PRO A 163 4.84 1.92 -5.38
C PRO A 163 3.60 2.13 -6.25
N SER A 164 2.47 1.52 -5.87
CA SER A 164 1.16 1.63 -6.54
C SER A 164 0.50 2.99 -6.40
N GLN A 165 1.15 3.98 -5.82
CA GLN A 165 0.60 5.32 -5.60
C GLN A 165 0.09 5.94 -6.91
N GLY A 166 -1.08 6.60 -6.84
CA GLY A 166 -1.71 7.25 -7.99
C GLY A 166 -2.59 6.35 -8.88
N THR A 167 -2.78 5.08 -8.55
CA THR A 167 -3.70 4.19 -9.28
C THR A 167 -5.14 4.27 -8.72
N HIS A 168 -6.13 3.89 -9.53
CA HIS A 168 -7.52 3.75 -9.03
C HIS A 168 -7.63 2.73 -7.91
N PHE A 169 -6.84 1.68 -7.94
CA PHE A 169 -6.76 0.69 -6.88
C PHE A 169 -6.31 1.34 -5.56
N PHE A 170 -5.26 2.15 -5.61
CA PHE A 170 -4.75 2.90 -4.47
C PHE A 170 -5.79 3.86 -3.88
N GLN A 171 -6.58 4.53 -4.73
CA GLN A 171 -7.65 5.43 -4.29
C GLN A 171 -8.75 4.69 -3.53
N ASN A 172 -9.16 3.50 -3.99
CA ASN A 172 -10.14 2.68 -3.28
C ASN A 172 -9.63 2.27 -1.90
N MET A 173 -8.36 1.88 -1.81
CA MET A 173 -7.68 1.49 -0.59
C MET A 173 -7.65 2.64 0.44
N THR A 174 -7.23 3.84 0.02
CA THR A 174 -7.19 5.02 0.89
C THR A 174 -8.59 5.46 1.33
N SER A 175 -9.58 5.37 0.44
CA SER A 175 -10.99 5.66 0.77
C SER A 175 -11.58 4.66 1.79
N ALA A 176 -11.08 3.44 1.82
CA ALA A 176 -11.44 2.43 2.81
C ALA A 176 -10.65 2.55 4.13
N ASN A 177 -9.81 3.58 4.25
CA ASN A 177 -8.97 3.84 5.41
C ASN A 177 -8.01 2.67 5.74
N ALA A 178 -7.56 1.94 4.71
CA ALA A 178 -6.57 0.88 4.83
C ALA A 178 -5.15 1.47 4.86
N GLY A 179 -4.27 0.85 5.63
CA GLY A 179 -2.84 1.17 5.62
C GLY A 179 -2.18 0.62 4.36
N TYR A 180 -1.32 1.41 3.74
CA TYR A 180 -0.47 0.99 2.63
C TYR A 180 1.00 1.13 3.00
N ILE A 181 1.77 0.10 2.73
CA ILE A 181 3.20 0.04 3.02
C ILE A 181 3.92 -0.53 1.80
N ASN A 182 4.91 0.21 1.29
CA ASN A 182 5.81 -0.31 0.26
C ASN A 182 7.20 -0.55 0.86
N VAL A 183 7.73 -1.74 0.69
CA VAL A 183 9.03 -2.15 1.22
C VAL A 183 9.97 -2.49 0.07
N ASN A 184 11.07 -1.74 -0.03
CA ASN A 184 12.10 -1.96 -1.05
C ASN A 184 13.51 -1.86 -0.45
N PRO A 185 14.02 -2.92 0.20
CA PRO A 185 15.34 -2.90 0.84
C PRO A 185 16.50 -2.74 -0.14
N TYR A 186 16.27 -2.92 -1.44
CA TYR A 186 17.29 -2.75 -2.48
C TYR A 186 17.51 -1.30 -2.88
N SER A 187 16.52 -0.43 -2.65
CA SER A 187 16.63 1.02 -2.87
C SER A 187 16.67 1.80 -1.57
N ARG A 188 16.14 1.25 -0.50
CA ARG A 188 16.08 1.82 0.85
C ARG A 188 16.58 0.77 1.87
N PRO A 189 17.90 0.71 2.12
CA PRO A 189 18.54 -0.39 2.88
C PRO A 189 18.04 -0.57 4.33
N ASP A 190 17.45 0.48 4.92
CA ASP A 190 16.89 0.41 6.28
C ASP A 190 15.51 -0.22 6.34
N GLU A 191 14.91 -0.57 5.19
CA GLU A 191 13.61 -1.22 5.12
C GLU A 191 13.71 -2.74 5.24
N LEU A 192 12.69 -3.34 5.83
CA LEU A 192 12.62 -4.78 6.11
C LEU A 192 11.19 -5.29 5.93
N CYS A 193 11.05 -6.45 5.34
CA CYS A 193 9.85 -7.29 5.41
C CYS A 193 10.30 -8.75 5.53
N ASP A 194 10.40 -9.22 6.76
CA ASP A 194 10.82 -10.58 7.08
C ASP A 194 9.60 -11.46 7.41
N THR A 195 9.06 -12.14 6.40
CA THR A 195 7.94 -13.05 6.58
C THR A 195 8.35 -14.40 7.19
N SER A 196 9.65 -14.68 7.34
CA SER A 196 10.13 -15.96 7.92
C SER A 196 9.68 -16.13 9.38
N VAL A 197 9.46 -15.04 10.09
CA VAL A 197 8.91 -15.07 11.45
C VAL A 197 7.47 -15.64 11.50
N LEU A 198 6.76 -15.56 10.38
CA LEU A 198 5.40 -16.08 10.22
C LEU A 198 5.40 -17.56 9.82
N ASP A 199 6.47 -18.03 9.18
CA ASP A 199 6.60 -19.43 8.71
C ASP A 199 6.65 -20.43 9.88
N ALA A 200 7.07 -19.97 11.06
CA ALA A 200 7.09 -20.76 12.28
C ALA A 200 5.68 -21.00 12.88
N LEU A 201 4.68 -20.22 12.46
CA LEU A 201 3.31 -20.34 12.96
C LEU A 201 2.51 -21.38 12.15
N PRO A 202 1.54 -22.06 12.77
CA PRO A 202 0.63 -22.93 12.04
C PRO A 202 -0.23 -22.11 11.08
N ALA A 203 -0.30 -22.55 9.82
CA ALA A 203 -1.19 -21.95 8.85
C ALA A 203 -2.63 -22.44 9.08
N PHE A 204 -3.60 -21.53 9.06
CA PHE A 204 -5.02 -21.91 9.02
C PHE A 204 -5.52 -22.08 7.57
N HIS A 205 -4.79 -21.52 6.60
CA HIS A 205 -5.03 -21.70 5.18
C HIS A 205 -3.70 -21.65 4.43
N GLU A 206 -3.50 -22.59 3.52
CA GLU A 206 -2.30 -22.66 2.68
C GLU A 206 -2.63 -23.28 1.33
N THR A 207 -2.10 -22.65 0.27
CA THR A 207 -2.26 -23.08 -1.12
C THR A 207 -0.90 -23.16 -1.82
N GLU A 208 -0.87 -23.22 -3.15
CA GLU A 208 0.39 -23.17 -3.92
C GLU A 208 1.13 -21.86 -3.65
N PHE A 209 0.44 -20.70 -3.65
CA PHE A 209 1.07 -19.39 -3.61
C PHE A 209 0.90 -18.64 -2.31
N ILE A 210 -0.18 -18.87 -1.59
CA ILE A 210 -0.48 -18.10 -0.38
C ILE A 210 -0.36 -18.95 0.88
N ARG A 211 -0.03 -18.26 1.97
CA ARG A 211 -0.08 -18.78 3.33
C ARG A 211 -0.77 -17.76 4.23
N ALA A 212 -1.64 -18.25 5.09
CA ALA A 212 -2.36 -17.44 6.06
C ALA A 212 -2.18 -18.01 7.47
N VAL A 213 -1.78 -17.14 8.38
CA VAL A 213 -1.51 -17.48 9.79
C VAL A 213 -2.35 -16.63 10.72
N HIS A 214 -2.69 -17.20 11.87
CA HIS A 214 -3.40 -16.51 12.94
C HIS A 214 -2.49 -16.35 14.15
N LEU A 215 -2.49 -15.15 14.73
CA LEU A 215 -1.74 -14.82 15.92
C LEU A 215 -2.68 -14.74 17.13
N ASP A 216 -2.26 -15.33 18.25
CA ASP A 216 -3.02 -15.28 19.50
C ASP A 216 -3.09 -13.86 20.09
N THR A 217 -2.08 -13.03 19.77
CA THR A 217 -2.02 -11.62 20.18
C THR A 217 -2.20 -10.73 18.97
N PRO A 218 -3.16 -9.79 19.00
CA PRO A 218 -3.34 -8.84 17.90
C PRO A 218 -2.09 -8.01 17.63
N LEU A 219 -1.78 -7.82 16.35
CA LEU A 219 -0.73 -6.93 15.90
C LEU A 219 -1.14 -5.47 16.06
N THR A 220 -0.15 -4.64 16.35
CA THR A 220 -0.23 -3.18 16.21
C THR A 220 0.63 -2.76 15.02
N VAL A 221 0.00 -2.12 14.05
CA VAL A 221 0.66 -1.54 12.89
C VAL A 221 0.68 -0.04 13.03
N LEU A 222 1.85 0.56 13.05
CA LEU A 222 2.02 2.00 13.06
C LEU A 222 2.30 2.48 11.64
N VAL A 223 1.44 3.35 11.10
CA VAL A 223 1.56 3.87 9.73
C VAL A 223 1.41 5.38 9.74
N ASP A 224 2.51 6.09 9.66
CA ASP A 224 2.55 7.55 9.58
C ASP A 224 2.53 8.00 8.12
N GLY A 225 1.35 8.32 7.62
CA GLY A 225 1.18 8.78 6.24
C GLY A 225 1.80 10.16 5.95
N ARG A 226 2.15 10.96 6.96
CA ARG A 226 2.80 12.27 6.77
C ARG A 226 4.29 12.14 6.52
N ASN A 227 4.94 11.26 7.30
CA ASN A 227 6.38 11.05 7.21
C ASN A 227 6.73 9.83 6.35
N GLY A 228 5.72 9.10 5.86
CA GLY A 228 5.89 7.89 5.07
C GLY A 228 6.41 6.69 5.87
N ARG A 229 6.42 6.75 7.20
CA ARG A 229 7.02 5.71 8.05
C ARG A 229 6.00 4.67 8.48
N ALA A 230 6.37 3.40 8.38
CA ALA A 230 5.58 2.32 8.96
C ALA A 230 6.45 1.29 9.69
N ILE A 231 5.86 0.68 10.71
CA ILE A 231 6.49 -0.40 11.48
C ILE A 231 5.46 -1.42 11.94
N ILE A 232 5.83 -2.71 11.87
CA ILE A 232 5.15 -3.81 12.55
C ILE A 232 6.20 -4.53 13.39
N GLN A 233 5.98 -4.56 14.69
CA GLN A 233 6.92 -5.16 15.63
C GLN A 233 6.71 -6.66 15.74
N ASN A 234 7.74 -7.36 16.22
CA ASN A 234 7.69 -8.79 16.46
C ASN A 234 6.66 -9.10 17.56
N PHE A 235 5.85 -10.09 17.31
CA PHE A 235 4.82 -10.61 18.24
C PHE A 235 5.36 -11.76 19.11
N LEU A 236 6.52 -12.31 18.78
CA LEU A 236 7.19 -13.31 19.59
C LEU A 236 7.85 -12.57 20.77
N GLN A 237 7.23 -12.61 21.94
CA GLN A 237 7.92 -12.29 23.18
C GLN A 237 8.94 -13.40 23.43
N ILE A 238 10.23 -13.07 23.26
CA ILE A 238 11.35 -13.93 23.69
C ILE A 238 11.50 -13.81 25.19
#